data_1b9c6efe2340ce7be9f115ad92d312cf
#
_entry.id   1b9c6efe2340ce7be9f115ad92d312cf
#
_cell.length_a   1.000
_cell.length_b   1.000
_cell.length_c   1.000
_cell.angle_alpha   90.00
_cell.angle_beta   90.00
_cell.angle_gamma   90.00
#
_symmetry.space_group_name_H-M   'P 1'
#
loop_
_entity.id
_entity.type
_entity.pdbx_description
1 polymer ?
#
loop_
_entity_poly.entity_id
_entity_poly.type
_entity_poly.pdbx_seq_one_letter_code
_entity_poly.pdbx_strand_id
1 'polypeptide(L)'
;MKICPNCNASVIDTAKFCHKCRFNIKKHEEEQADSHLYCTECGAELQKDASFCTECGADVVGGNTDVACDTIGSFNLDAISGLSGMASEQMYQQSGLVVENGVLTGYTGKKRSVTIYGSIEEIYDKAFENNQIITCVEIEEGINSIGRRAFAKCSSLIEISIPASCRIIYEDTFKNTSIRTLTLTAYKESVVKCCLSDTAKKHYSYVNARDFVTEIGDNVSINIEKMENAILKSVKEEEDRIAEKKRLEEQRERDSALNKYNAGTSHTFGTYNHGIMTKGIDWIVLERNGNKALLISKYIIDRQKFNENSEYTCWEKSSIRTWLNSTFYNTAFNSQEKSKILTTSLRNNPNPQHGTSSGNDTYDKIFLLSTDEVKKYFKADNETRCQVTLFAKNNGAYCDGAYFGYWWLRTSGQFAQNATYIFYTGGVSAMGYDVTGTIFGVRPAMWISLD
;
A
#
# COMPACT_ATOMS: atom_id res chain seq x y z
N MET A 1 37.53 -13.62 -1.87
CA MET A 1 36.25 -13.08 -1.40
C MET A 1 35.51 -12.52 -2.61
N LYS A 2 34.27 -12.94 -2.85
CA LYS A 2 33.41 -12.45 -3.94
C LYS A 2 32.64 -11.21 -3.49
N ILE A 3 32.13 -10.46 -4.44
CA ILE A 3 31.26 -9.30 -4.18
C ILE A 3 29.83 -9.70 -4.55
N CYS A 4 28.88 -9.43 -3.68
CA CYS A 4 27.47 -9.69 -3.95
C CYS A 4 26.95 -8.79 -5.09
N PRO A 5 26.38 -9.34 -6.18
CA PRO A 5 25.91 -8.55 -7.31
C PRO A 5 24.75 -7.60 -6.96
N ASN A 6 23.99 -7.92 -5.90
CA ASN A 6 22.81 -7.14 -5.53
C ASN A 6 23.08 -5.97 -4.56
N CYS A 7 24.12 -6.06 -3.71
CA CYS A 7 24.36 -5.04 -2.68
C CYS A 7 25.82 -4.67 -2.47
N ASN A 8 26.72 -5.13 -3.32
CA ASN A 8 28.17 -4.91 -3.29
C ASN A 8 28.88 -5.27 -1.96
N ALA A 9 28.26 -6.10 -1.11
CA ALA A 9 28.90 -6.60 0.11
C ALA A 9 29.91 -7.71 -0.21
N SER A 10 31.07 -7.69 0.45
CA SER A 10 32.05 -8.78 0.35
C SER A 10 31.49 -10.04 1.01
N VAL A 11 31.55 -11.18 0.31
CA VAL A 11 31.11 -12.49 0.79
C VAL A 11 32.21 -13.52 0.57
N ILE A 12 32.21 -14.60 1.35
CA ILE A 12 33.17 -15.66 1.19
C ILE A 12 32.93 -16.43 -0.13
N ASP A 13 33.99 -16.96 -0.76
CA ASP A 13 33.92 -17.59 -2.08
C ASP A 13 32.94 -18.77 -2.17
N THR A 14 32.69 -19.47 -1.06
CA THR A 14 31.76 -20.60 -0.95
C THR A 14 30.35 -20.21 -0.54
N ALA A 15 30.04 -18.91 -0.36
CA ALA A 15 28.73 -18.48 0.09
C ALA A 15 27.63 -18.72 -0.97
N LYS A 16 26.58 -19.44 -0.59
CA LYS A 16 25.40 -19.65 -1.42
C LYS A 16 24.45 -18.42 -1.41
N PHE A 17 24.46 -17.66 -0.33
CA PHE A 17 23.64 -16.48 -0.14
C PHE A 17 24.46 -15.34 0.45
N CYS A 18 24.10 -14.10 0.08
CA CYS A 18 24.69 -12.92 0.70
C CYS A 18 24.18 -12.74 2.14
N HIS A 19 25.09 -12.60 3.10
CA HIS A 19 24.76 -12.41 4.51
C HIS A 19 24.05 -11.08 4.78
N LYS A 20 24.25 -10.06 3.92
CA LYS A 20 23.67 -8.72 4.08
C LYS A 20 22.28 -8.57 3.46
N CYS A 21 22.05 -9.08 2.24
CA CYS A 21 20.78 -8.92 1.51
C CYS A 21 20.05 -10.21 1.19
N ARG A 22 20.60 -11.38 1.59
CA ARG A 22 20.07 -12.73 1.32
C ARG A 22 19.95 -13.11 -0.16
N PHE A 23 20.56 -12.35 -1.06
CA PHE A 23 20.60 -12.66 -2.50
C PHE A 23 21.23 -14.05 -2.72
N ASN A 24 20.63 -14.88 -3.57
CA ASN A 24 21.15 -16.22 -3.90
C ASN A 24 22.26 -16.13 -4.94
N ILE A 25 23.50 -16.12 -4.46
CA ILE A 25 24.70 -15.97 -5.29
C ILE A 25 24.91 -17.21 -6.16
N LYS A 26 24.66 -18.40 -5.62
CA LYS A 26 24.86 -19.66 -6.35
C LYS A 26 23.91 -19.76 -7.55
N LYS A 27 22.64 -19.43 -7.39
CA LYS A 27 21.66 -19.42 -8.49
C LYS A 27 22.05 -18.43 -9.59
N HIS A 28 22.53 -17.24 -9.21
CA HIS A 28 23.01 -16.24 -10.16
C HIS A 28 24.25 -16.69 -10.93
N GLU A 29 25.18 -17.41 -10.26
CA GLU A 29 26.35 -17.98 -10.92
C GLU A 29 25.97 -19.13 -11.88
N GLU A 30 24.98 -19.95 -11.52
CA GLU A 30 24.44 -21.02 -12.39
C GLU A 30 23.70 -20.43 -13.60
N GLU A 31 22.93 -19.35 -13.44
CA GLU A 31 22.23 -18.65 -14.53
C GLU A 31 23.20 -17.94 -15.49
N GLN A 32 24.37 -17.49 -15.03
CA GLN A 32 25.43 -16.94 -15.88
C GLN A 32 26.27 -18.03 -16.60
N ALA A 33 26.29 -19.23 -16.08
CA ALA A 33 27.02 -20.35 -16.70
C ALA A 33 26.35 -20.95 -17.96
N ASP A 34 25.04 -20.69 -18.12
CA ASP A 34 24.20 -21.14 -19.24
C ASP A 34 24.04 -20.08 -20.35
N SER A 35 24.90 -19.06 -20.42
CA SER A 35 24.87 -18.09 -21.50
C SER A 35 25.36 -18.78 -22.81
N HIS A 36 24.42 -19.16 -23.66
CA HIS A 36 24.70 -19.56 -25.05
C HIS A 36 25.32 -18.36 -25.77
N LEU A 37 26.52 -18.60 -26.36
CA LEU A 37 27.21 -17.63 -27.21
C LEU A 37 26.62 -17.71 -28.62
N TYR A 38 26.26 -16.56 -29.18
CA TYR A 38 25.76 -16.46 -30.55
C TYR A 38 26.69 -15.61 -31.40
N CYS A 39 26.82 -15.96 -32.68
CA CYS A 39 27.58 -15.19 -33.64
C CYS A 39 26.98 -13.80 -33.83
N THR A 40 27.79 -12.74 -33.68
CA THR A 40 27.34 -11.34 -33.85
C THR A 40 26.97 -11.02 -35.28
N GLU A 41 27.48 -11.77 -36.26
CA GLU A 41 27.24 -11.50 -37.69
C GLU A 41 25.99 -12.19 -38.23
N CYS A 42 25.71 -13.45 -37.81
CA CYS A 42 24.61 -14.21 -38.38
C CYS A 42 23.59 -14.75 -37.38
N GLY A 43 23.82 -14.58 -36.07
CA GLY A 43 22.95 -15.04 -35.00
C GLY A 43 22.99 -16.55 -34.74
N ALA A 44 23.88 -17.31 -35.38
CA ALA A 44 24.03 -18.75 -35.14
C ALA A 44 24.62 -19.01 -33.74
N GLU A 45 24.14 -20.07 -33.08
CA GLU A 45 24.66 -20.51 -31.80
C GLU A 45 26.10 -20.97 -31.93
N LEU A 46 26.98 -20.49 -31.06
CA LEU A 46 28.40 -20.78 -31.09
C LEU A 46 28.76 -21.79 -29.99
N GLN A 47 29.67 -22.69 -30.28
CA GLN A 47 30.28 -23.55 -29.25
C GLN A 47 31.17 -22.70 -28.33
N LYS A 48 31.25 -23.08 -27.07
CA LYS A 48 31.87 -22.31 -25.98
C LYS A 48 33.32 -21.87 -26.23
N ASP A 49 34.03 -22.53 -27.16
CA ASP A 49 35.42 -22.25 -27.51
C ASP A 49 35.62 -21.98 -29.02
N ALA A 50 34.56 -21.60 -29.71
CA ALA A 50 34.64 -21.33 -31.16
C ALA A 50 35.43 -20.05 -31.43
N SER A 51 36.48 -20.16 -32.21
CA SER A 51 37.27 -19.02 -32.72
C SER A 51 36.69 -18.39 -33.97
N PHE A 52 35.72 -19.04 -34.62
CA PHE A 52 34.98 -18.53 -35.78
C PHE A 52 33.59 -19.16 -35.83
N CYS A 53 32.65 -18.47 -36.45
CA CYS A 53 31.29 -18.99 -36.68
C CYS A 53 31.27 -19.97 -37.84
N THR A 54 30.78 -21.19 -37.61
CA THR A 54 30.70 -22.24 -38.65
C THR A 54 29.67 -21.96 -39.72
N GLU A 55 28.66 -21.09 -39.44
CA GLU A 55 27.58 -20.78 -40.38
C GLU A 55 27.93 -19.63 -41.34
N CYS A 56 28.68 -18.62 -40.90
CA CYS A 56 29.00 -17.47 -41.74
C CYS A 56 30.51 -17.16 -41.88
N GLY A 57 31.38 -17.88 -41.16
CA GLY A 57 32.83 -17.72 -41.22
C GLY A 57 33.38 -16.50 -40.45
N ALA A 58 32.57 -15.80 -39.68
CA ALA A 58 33.02 -14.63 -38.90
C ALA A 58 33.87 -15.04 -37.71
N ASP A 59 34.95 -14.31 -37.43
CA ASP A 59 35.80 -14.52 -36.26
C ASP A 59 35.05 -14.19 -34.96
N VAL A 60 35.17 -15.07 -33.95
CA VAL A 60 34.61 -14.87 -32.62
C VAL A 60 35.71 -14.26 -31.75
N VAL A 61 35.68 -12.93 -31.57
CA VAL A 61 36.57 -12.24 -30.62
C VAL A 61 36.09 -12.49 -29.21
N GLY A 62 36.84 -13.22 -28.43
CA GLY A 62 36.51 -13.58 -27.06
C GLY A 62 36.47 -12.37 -26.13
N GLY A 63 35.37 -12.20 -25.47
CA GLY A 63 35.31 -11.57 -24.15
C GLY A 63 34.56 -10.27 -23.99
N ASN A 64 33.52 -10.34 -23.19
CA ASN A 64 32.90 -9.28 -22.40
C ASN A 64 32.28 -8.06 -23.14
N THR A 65 31.15 -8.14 -23.62
CA THR A 65 29.80 -7.66 -23.30
C THR A 65 29.61 -6.26 -22.80
N ASP A 66 29.95 -5.31 -23.58
CA ASP A 66 29.14 -4.12 -23.85
C ASP A 66 29.19 -3.98 -25.37
N VAL A 67 28.18 -4.51 -26.06
CA VAL A 67 28.11 -4.42 -27.52
C VAL A 67 27.64 -3.01 -27.85
N ALA A 68 28.57 -2.07 -27.78
CA ALA A 68 28.48 -0.89 -28.59
C ALA A 68 28.46 -1.34 -30.06
N CYS A 69 27.53 -0.82 -30.84
CA CYS A 69 27.53 -1.01 -32.28
C CYS A 69 28.86 -0.46 -32.81
N ASP A 70 29.79 -1.34 -33.13
CA ASP A 70 31.03 -0.91 -33.74
C ASP A 70 30.70 -0.17 -35.02
N THR A 71 31.01 1.12 -35.06
CA THR A 71 30.96 1.97 -36.26
C THR A 71 31.75 1.26 -37.34
N ILE A 72 31.03 0.60 -38.25
CA ILE A 72 31.63 0.05 -39.45
C ILE A 72 32.19 1.24 -40.22
N GLY A 73 33.51 1.31 -40.28
CA GLY A 73 34.22 2.40 -40.98
C GLY A 73 33.62 2.61 -42.34
N SER A 74 33.32 3.89 -42.63
CA SER A 74 32.81 4.37 -43.89
C SER A 74 33.66 3.80 -45.04
N PHE A 75 33.08 2.88 -45.79
CA PHE A 75 33.64 2.49 -47.10
C PHE A 75 33.50 3.73 -48.02
N ASN A 76 34.66 4.22 -48.46
CA ASN A 76 34.73 5.36 -49.34
C ASN A 76 34.16 4.98 -50.72
N LEU A 77 32.94 5.45 -51.03
CA LEU A 77 32.14 5.14 -52.22
C LEU A 77 32.54 5.96 -53.46
N ASP A 78 33.63 6.78 -53.37
CA ASP A 78 34.05 7.67 -54.46
C ASP A 78 34.73 6.95 -55.64
N ALA A 79 34.82 5.59 -55.63
CA ALA A 79 35.52 4.85 -56.67
C ALA A 79 34.62 4.14 -57.73
N ILE A 80 33.27 4.24 -57.65
CA ILE A 80 32.42 3.54 -58.62
C ILE A 80 31.27 4.41 -59.15
N SER A 81 31.62 5.44 -59.87
CA SER A 81 30.65 6.25 -60.62
C SER A 81 30.46 5.70 -62.05
N GLY A 82 29.98 4.46 -62.18
CA GLY A 82 29.81 3.87 -63.50
C GLY A 82 28.88 2.69 -63.69
N LEU A 83 28.35 2.10 -62.57
CA LEU A 83 27.51 0.87 -62.63
C LEU A 83 26.28 0.93 -61.71
N SER A 84 25.42 1.93 -61.94
CA SER A 84 24.47 2.35 -60.90
C SER A 84 23.11 1.59 -60.81
N GLY A 85 22.88 0.52 -61.57
CA GLY A 85 21.62 -0.20 -61.51
C GLY A 85 21.70 -1.66 -61.05
N MET A 86 22.74 -2.41 -61.49
CA MET A 86 22.91 -3.81 -61.15
C MET A 86 23.65 -4.06 -59.84
N ALA A 87 24.48 -3.10 -59.41
CA ALA A 87 25.25 -3.23 -58.16
C ALA A 87 24.42 -3.07 -56.90
N SER A 88 23.37 -2.23 -56.93
CA SER A 88 22.49 -1.98 -55.75
C SER A 88 21.57 -3.18 -55.46
N GLU A 89 21.06 -3.86 -56.48
CA GLU A 89 20.15 -5.00 -56.29
C GLU A 89 20.87 -6.22 -55.70
N GLN A 90 22.10 -6.49 -56.14
CA GLN A 90 22.93 -7.53 -55.57
C GLN A 90 23.31 -7.23 -54.10
N MET A 91 23.56 -5.99 -53.77
CA MET A 91 23.89 -5.53 -52.41
C MET A 91 22.69 -5.65 -51.48
N TYR A 92 21.48 -5.35 -51.92
CA TYR A 92 20.26 -5.58 -51.14
C TYR A 92 20.03 -7.06 -50.86
N GLN A 93 20.17 -7.92 -51.88
CA GLN A 93 19.99 -9.35 -51.72
C GLN A 93 21.01 -9.97 -50.74
N GLN A 94 22.28 -9.54 -50.76
CA GLN A 94 23.31 -9.99 -49.80
C GLN A 94 23.08 -9.52 -48.37
N SER A 95 22.43 -8.33 -48.23
CA SER A 95 22.06 -7.76 -46.92
C SER A 95 20.77 -8.32 -46.37
N GLY A 96 19.95 -8.99 -47.20
CA GLY A 96 18.64 -9.50 -46.86
C GLY A 96 17.53 -8.41 -46.86
N LEU A 97 17.82 -7.24 -47.44
CA LEU A 97 16.84 -6.18 -47.65
C LEU A 97 15.97 -6.50 -48.86
N VAL A 98 14.67 -6.40 -48.76
CA VAL A 98 13.72 -6.55 -49.87
C VAL A 98 13.30 -5.15 -50.32
N VAL A 99 13.84 -4.71 -51.46
CA VAL A 99 13.65 -3.36 -51.98
C VAL A 99 12.91 -3.42 -53.33
N GLU A 100 11.82 -2.66 -53.47
CA GLU A 100 11.02 -2.55 -54.67
C GLU A 100 10.88 -1.07 -55.04
N ASN A 101 11.34 -0.68 -56.22
CA ASN A 101 11.29 0.70 -56.72
C ASN A 101 11.84 1.76 -55.74
N GLY A 102 12.96 1.47 -55.08
CA GLY A 102 13.56 2.40 -54.11
C GLY A 102 12.89 2.39 -52.72
N VAL A 103 11.90 1.51 -52.50
CA VAL A 103 11.20 1.35 -51.21
C VAL A 103 11.58 0.06 -50.55
N LEU A 104 11.99 0.09 -49.27
CA LEU A 104 12.28 -1.09 -48.50
C LEU A 104 10.98 -1.68 -47.95
N THR A 105 10.55 -2.81 -48.51
CA THR A 105 9.27 -3.45 -48.21
C THR A 105 9.39 -4.58 -47.18
N GLY A 106 10.61 -5.13 -46.95
CA GLY A 106 10.80 -6.20 -46.01
C GLY A 106 12.27 -6.54 -45.72
N TYR A 107 12.45 -7.46 -44.76
CA TYR A 107 13.74 -8.00 -44.40
C TYR A 107 13.69 -9.54 -44.25
N THR A 108 14.53 -10.22 -44.98
CA THR A 108 14.65 -11.70 -44.97
C THR A 108 16.02 -12.17 -44.45
N GLY A 109 16.87 -11.21 -44.11
CA GLY A 109 18.21 -11.49 -43.60
C GLY A 109 18.22 -12.07 -42.18
N LYS A 110 19.39 -12.60 -41.79
CA LYS A 110 19.63 -13.18 -40.46
C LYS A 110 20.64 -12.39 -39.63
N LYS A 111 21.12 -11.26 -40.14
CA LYS A 111 22.09 -10.41 -39.44
C LYS A 111 21.46 -9.68 -38.27
N ARG A 112 22.23 -9.52 -37.21
CA ARG A 112 21.82 -8.76 -36.00
C ARG A 112 22.02 -7.25 -36.17
N SER A 113 23.04 -6.85 -36.93
CA SER A 113 23.32 -5.47 -37.31
C SER A 113 22.97 -5.27 -38.77
N VAL A 114 22.17 -4.26 -39.07
CA VAL A 114 21.65 -3.99 -40.42
C VAL A 114 21.87 -2.53 -40.78
N THR A 115 22.56 -2.29 -41.90
CA THR A 115 22.66 -0.96 -42.51
C THR A 115 21.58 -0.83 -43.60
N ILE A 116 20.78 0.22 -43.54
CA ILE A 116 19.79 0.58 -44.56
C ILE A 116 20.38 1.71 -45.37
N TYR A 117 20.68 1.41 -46.64
CA TYR A 117 21.45 2.26 -47.51
C TYR A 117 20.71 3.50 -47.98
N GLY A 118 21.42 4.62 -48.13
CA GLY A 118 20.84 5.89 -48.55
C GLY A 118 20.30 5.96 -49.99
N SER A 119 20.54 4.91 -50.77
CA SER A 119 19.87 4.70 -52.10
C SER A 119 18.41 4.27 -51.98
N ILE A 120 17.92 3.94 -50.78
CA ILE A 120 16.54 3.64 -50.44
C ILE A 120 15.85 4.94 -50.03
N GLU A 121 14.71 5.26 -50.62
CA GLU A 121 14.01 6.53 -50.33
C GLU A 121 13.08 6.42 -49.14
N GLU A 122 12.49 5.23 -48.94
CA GLU A 122 11.47 5.00 -47.90
C GLU A 122 11.58 3.60 -47.30
N ILE A 123 11.33 3.48 -45.98
CA ILE A 123 11.06 2.24 -45.30
C ILE A 123 9.55 2.09 -45.19
N TYR A 124 9.00 1.06 -45.85
CA TYR A 124 7.57 0.86 -45.93
C TYR A 124 6.94 0.42 -44.61
N ASP A 125 5.61 0.51 -44.53
CA ASP A 125 4.83 0.03 -43.41
C ASP A 125 5.17 -1.43 -43.04
N LYS A 126 5.48 -1.72 -41.78
CA LYS A 126 5.77 -3.06 -41.23
C LYS A 126 7.00 -3.78 -41.84
N ALA A 127 7.90 -3.11 -42.52
CA ALA A 127 9.06 -3.72 -43.21
C ALA A 127 9.87 -4.68 -42.33
N PHE A 128 10.02 -4.38 -41.02
CA PHE A 128 10.69 -5.21 -40.02
C PHE A 128 9.74 -5.69 -38.91
N GLU A 129 8.42 -5.50 -39.02
CA GLU A 129 7.50 -5.82 -37.92
C GLU A 129 7.72 -7.25 -37.41
N ASN A 130 7.82 -7.38 -36.08
CA ASN A 130 7.99 -8.67 -35.39
C ASN A 130 9.35 -9.39 -35.67
N ASN A 131 10.37 -8.67 -36.14
CA ASN A 131 11.70 -9.21 -36.28
C ASN A 131 12.37 -9.36 -34.90
N GLN A 132 12.76 -10.58 -34.55
CA GLN A 132 13.38 -10.91 -33.25
C GLN A 132 14.89 -11.07 -33.33
N ILE A 133 15.49 -10.83 -34.50
CA ILE A 133 16.90 -11.08 -34.76
C ILE A 133 17.72 -9.80 -34.68
N ILE A 134 17.23 -8.72 -35.31
CA ILE A 134 17.97 -7.46 -35.38
C ILE A 134 18.13 -6.81 -34.01
N THR A 135 19.35 -6.39 -33.70
CA THR A 135 19.71 -5.69 -32.44
C THR A 135 20.14 -4.25 -32.69
N CYS A 136 20.75 -3.98 -33.85
CA CYS A 136 21.24 -2.67 -34.23
C CYS A 136 20.82 -2.34 -35.66
N VAL A 137 20.36 -1.10 -35.89
CA VAL A 137 20.00 -0.59 -37.21
C VAL A 137 20.68 0.76 -37.43
N GLU A 138 21.42 0.85 -38.52
CA GLU A 138 21.98 2.11 -39.00
C GLU A 138 21.24 2.52 -40.28
N ILE A 139 20.68 3.72 -40.29
CA ILE A 139 19.98 4.26 -41.44
C ILE A 139 20.84 5.39 -42.03
N GLU A 140 21.27 5.22 -43.29
CA GLU A 140 22.11 6.23 -43.98
C GLU A 140 21.29 7.43 -44.48
N GLU A 141 21.95 8.53 -44.74
CA GLU A 141 21.33 9.73 -45.36
C GLU A 141 20.78 9.41 -46.74
N GLY A 142 19.58 9.91 -47.04
CA GLY A 142 18.83 9.67 -48.27
C GLY A 142 17.42 9.14 -48.02
N ILE A 143 17.18 8.48 -46.91
CA ILE A 143 15.85 7.97 -46.52
C ILE A 143 15.00 9.11 -46.03
N ASN A 144 13.79 9.29 -46.64
CA ASN A 144 12.88 10.40 -46.36
C ASN A 144 11.83 10.06 -45.29
N SER A 145 11.39 8.78 -45.22
CA SER A 145 10.32 8.34 -44.31
C SER A 145 10.51 6.93 -43.78
N ILE A 146 9.97 6.70 -42.57
CA ILE A 146 9.87 5.39 -41.93
C ILE A 146 8.39 5.14 -41.65
N GLY A 147 7.84 4.11 -42.28
CA GLY A 147 6.43 3.76 -42.27
C GLY A 147 5.87 3.34 -40.91
N ARG A 148 4.56 3.20 -40.89
CA ARG A 148 3.83 2.76 -39.69
C ARG A 148 4.27 1.37 -39.28
N ARG A 149 4.56 1.18 -37.98
CA ARG A 149 4.96 -0.11 -37.43
C ARG A 149 6.16 -0.75 -38.11
N ALA A 150 6.98 0.02 -38.82
CA ALA A 150 8.12 -0.51 -39.59
C ALA A 150 9.04 -1.38 -38.71
N PHE A 151 9.28 -1.00 -37.47
CA PHE A 151 10.07 -1.77 -36.48
C PHE A 151 9.24 -2.25 -35.30
N ALA A 152 7.91 -2.21 -35.37
CA ALA A 152 7.08 -2.61 -34.24
C ALA A 152 7.31 -4.07 -33.85
N LYS A 153 7.33 -4.35 -32.53
CA LYS A 153 7.58 -5.66 -31.93
C LYS A 153 8.97 -6.27 -32.25
N CYS A 154 9.93 -5.47 -32.66
CA CYS A 154 11.33 -5.88 -32.75
C CYS A 154 11.93 -5.89 -31.34
N SER A 155 11.64 -6.94 -30.55
CA SER A 155 11.99 -6.98 -29.12
C SER A 155 13.48 -7.09 -28.86
N SER A 156 14.29 -7.51 -29.86
CA SER A 156 15.74 -7.53 -29.77
C SER A 156 16.43 -6.25 -30.21
N LEU A 157 15.70 -5.30 -30.83
CA LEU A 157 16.28 -4.04 -31.30
C LEU A 157 16.63 -3.14 -30.12
N ILE A 158 17.92 -2.91 -29.92
CA ILE A 158 18.50 -2.18 -28.81
C ILE A 158 18.95 -0.78 -29.23
N GLU A 159 19.48 -0.67 -30.47
CA GLU A 159 20.11 0.55 -30.96
C GLU A 159 19.64 0.88 -32.37
N ILE A 160 19.37 2.17 -32.61
CA ILE A 160 19.02 2.65 -33.94
C ILE A 160 19.60 4.04 -34.17
N SER A 161 20.19 4.25 -35.37
CA SER A 161 20.64 5.56 -35.86
C SER A 161 19.73 6.02 -37.00
N ILE A 162 19.20 7.25 -36.88
CA ILE A 162 18.26 7.84 -37.83
C ILE A 162 18.84 9.14 -38.37
N PRO A 163 19.01 9.30 -39.71
CA PRO A 163 19.66 10.42 -40.34
C PRO A 163 18.78 11.69 -40.37
N ALA A 164 19.39 12.81 -40.73
CA ALA A 164 18.69 14.11 -40.86
C ALA A 164 17.67 14.13 -42.02
N SER A 165 17.96 13.38 -43.07
CA SER A 165 17.05 13.23 -44.23
C SER A 165 15.68 12.66 -43.87
N CYS A 166 15.62 11.79 -42.85
CA CYS A 166 14.41 11.20 -42.39
C CYS A 166 13.47 12.22 -41.70
N ARG A 167 12.46 12.69 -42.43
CA ARG A 167 11.56 13.76 -41.99
C ARG A 167 10.28 13.22 -41.36
N ILE A 168 9.81 12.07 -41.82
CA ILE A 168 8.52 11.47 -41.43
C ILE A 168 8.77 10.15 -40.69
N ILE A 169 8.39 10.13 -39.41
CA ILE A 169 8.40 8.92 -38.57
C ILE A 169 7.06 8.88 -37.86
N TYR A 170 6.33 7.79 -38.01
CA TYR A 170 5.02 7.62 -37.40
C TYR A 170 5.12 7.23 -35.93
N GLU A 171 4.13 7.57 -35.14
CA GLU A 171 4.09 7.40 -33.69
C GLU A 171 4.22 5.92 -33.24
N ASP A 172 3.77 4.97 -34.04
CA ASP A 172 3.78 3.53 -33.76
C ASP A 172 4.96 2.77 -34.43
N THR A 173 5.88 3.49 -35.06
CA THR A 173 7.03 2.93 -35.80
C THR A 173 7.85 1.99 -34.92
N PHE A 174 8.13 2.35 -33.68
CA PHE A 174 8.95 1.60 -32.71
C PHE A 174 8.11 0.97 -31.58
N LYS A 175 6.83 0.74 -31.79
CA LYS A 175 5.96 0.21 -30.76
C LYS A 175 6.39 -1.19 -30.30
N ASN A 176 6.57 -1.37 -28.98
CA ASN A 176 7.03 -2.63 -28.38
C ASN A 176 8.42 -3.07 -28.84
N THR A 177 9.33 -2.15 -29.01
CA THR A 177 10.77 -2.41 -29.18
C THR A 177 11.48 -2.35 -27.83
N SER A 178 12.76 -2.73 -27.81
CA SER A 178 13.63 -2.62 -26.63
C SER A 178 14.75 -1.59 -26.83
N ILE A 179 14.49 -0.53 -27.60
CA ILE A 179 15.50 0.48 -27.92
C ILE A 179 16.01 1.13 -26.64
N ARG A 180 17.32 1.05 -26.42
CA ARG A 180 18.05 1.65 -25.31
C ARG A 180 18.79 2.92 -25.73
N THR A 181 19.33 2.90 -26.95
CA THR A 181 20.09 4.02 -27.52
C THR A 181 19.48 4.44 -28.85
N LEU A 182 19.22 5.73 -28.97
CA LEU A 182 18.73 6.39 -30.18
C LEU A 182 19.74 7.45 -30.61
N THR A 183 20.29 7.31 -31.83
CA THR A 183 21.20 8.31 -32.42
C THR A 183 20.47 9.11 -33.48
N LEU A 184 20.54 10.44 -33.40
CA LEU A 184 19.95 11.41 -34.34
C LEU A 184 20.96 12.44 -34.72
N THR A 185 20.86 13.01 -35.92
CA THR A 185 21.67 14.19 -36.32
C THR A 185 21.30 15.44 -35.50
N ALA A 186 20.05 15.57 -35.08
CA ALA A 186 19.59 16.58 -34.13
C ALA A 186 18.48 16.06 -33.25
N TYR A 187 18.42 16.51 -31.99
CA TYR A 187 17.39 16.13 -31.07
C TYR A 187 15.99 16.45 -31.58
N LYS A 188 15.14 15.41 -31.69
CA LYS A 188 13.73 15.51 -32.07
C LYS A 188 12.85 14.81 -31.03
N GLU A 189 12.14 15.57 -30.20
CA GLU A 189 11.28 15.06 -29.12
C GLU A 189 10.24 14.05 -29.60
N SER A 190 9.63 14.29 -30.75
CA SER A 190 8.64 13.39 -31.33
C SER A 190 9.21 11.99 -31.60
N VAL A 191 10.45 11.91 -32.09
CA VAL A 191 11.14 10.65 -32.38
C VAL A 191 11.51 9.94 -31.08
N VAL A 192 12.04 10.66 -30.09
CA VAL A 192 12.35 10.13 -28.75
C VAL A 192 11.11 9.53 -28.13
N LYS A 193 9.98 10.23 -28.18
CA LYS A 193 8.70 9.74 -27.67
C LYS A 193 8.24 8.44 -28.36
N CYS A 194 8.50 8.25 -29.64
CA CYS A 194 8.16 7.01 -30.34
C CYS A 194 8.87 5.78 -29.75
N CYS A 195 10.03 5.95 -29.14
CA CYS A 195 10.83 4.89 -28.53
C CYS A 195 10.45 4.56 -27.09
N LEU A 196 9.60 5.38 -26.44
CA LEU A 196 9.17 5.20 -25.05
C LEU A 196 7.90 4.34 -24.95
N SER A 197 7.69 3.70 -23.82
CA SER A 197 6.42 3.05 -23.49
C SER A 197 5.27 4.05 -23.37
N ASP A 198 4.03 3.57 -23.46
CA ASP A 198 2.85 4.44 -23.38
C ASP A 198 2.75 5.18 -22.04
N THR A 199 3.21 4.56 -20.96
CA THR A 199 3.27 5.21 -19.63
C THR A 199 4.32 6.32 -19.61
N ALA A 200 5.54 6.05 -20.09
CA ALA A 200 6.60 7.03 -20.14
C ALA A 200 6.25 8.22 -21.06
N LYS A 201 5.58 7.96 -22.19
CA LYS A 201 5.08 9.04 -23.08
C LYS A 201 4.16 10.02 -22.37
N LYS A 202 3.21 9.52 -21.57
CA LYS A 202 2.25 10.36 -20.84
C LYS A 202 2.93 11.25 -19.80
N HIS A 203 4.02 10.77 -19.21
CA HIS A 203 4.74 11.44 -18.13
C HIS A 203 6.10 12.00 -18.56
N TYR A 204 6.30 12.18 -19.86
CA TYR A 204 7.56 12.67 -20.43
C TYR A 204 8.07 13.97 -19.79
N SER A 205 7.16 14.85 -19.40
CA SER A 205 7.50 16.12 -18.73
C SER A 205 8.03 15.99 -17.30
N TYR A 206 8.04 14.79 -16.73
CA TYR A 206 8.56 14.54 -15.37
C TYR A 206 10.09 14.58 -15.30
N VAL A 207 10.76 14.56 -16.46
CA VAL A 207 12.20 14.66 -16.55
C VAL A 207 12.62 15.73 -17.55
N ASN A 208 13.83 16.27 -17.38
CA ASN A 208 14.45 17.08 -18.42
C ASN A 208 15.12 16.15 -19.43
N ALA A 209 14.54 16.03 -20.61
CA ALA A 209 15.04 15.11 -21.65
C ALA A 209 16.50 15.35 -22.04
N ARG A 210 17.01 16.58 -21.92
CA ARG A 210 18.42 16.92 -22.24
C ARG A 210 19.43 16.26 -21.31
N ASP A 211 19.02 15.85 -20.11
CA ASP A 211 19.90 15.15 -19.16
C ASP A 211 20.29 13.73 -19.64
N PHE A 212 19.63 13.26 -20.70
CA PHE A 212 19.84 11.93 -21.30
C PHE A 212 20.46 12.01 -22.70
N VAL A 213 20.87 13.19 -23.12
CA VAL A 213 21.45 13.46 -24.45
C VAL A 213 22.96 13.61 -24.31
N THR A 214 23.70 12.97 -25.18
CA THR A 214 25.16 13.10 -25.34
C THR A 214 25.47 13.52 -26.78
N GLU A 215 26.28 14.55 -26.96
CA GLU A 215 26.75 14.96 -28.29
C GLU A 215 27.90 14.05 -28.72
N ILE A 216 27.85 13.52 -29.95
CA ILE A 216 28.85 12.64 -30.54
C ILE A 216 29.12 13.12 -31.97
N GLY A 217 30.20 13.93 -32.16
CA GLY A 217 30.47 14.59 -33.43
C GLY A 217 29.30 15.47 -33.86
N ASP A 218 28.78 15.27 -35.06
CA ASP A 218 27.61 15.99 -35.59
C ASP A 218 26.26 15.37 -35.20
N ASN A 219 26.29 14.31 -34.37
CA ASN A 219 25.09 13.57 -33.94
C ASN A 219 24.84 13.75 -32.46
N VAL A 220 23.61 13.44 -32.04
CA VAL A 220 23.20 13.34 -30.65
C VAL A 220 22.77 11.91 -30.34
N SER A 221 23.33 11.33 -29.29
CA SER A 221 22.94 10.02 -28.77
C SER A 221 22.05 10.21 -27.55
N ILE A 222 20.90 9.56 -27.52
CA ILE A 222 19.91 9.62 -26.46
C ILE A 222 19.81 8.27 -25.77
N ASN A 223 20.05 8.26 -24.46
CA ASN A 223 19.87 7.06 -23.65
C ASN A 223 18.39 6.91 -23.27
N ILE A 224 17.65 6.22 -24.12
CA ILE A 224 16.21 5.97 -23.97
C ILE A 224 15.90 5.16 -22.71
N GLU A 225 16.70 4.11 -22.45
CA GLU A 225 16.49 3.25 -21.25
C GLU A 225 16.64 4.06 -19.96
N LYS A 226 17.68 4.86 -19.85
CA LYS A 226 17.91 5.70 -18.66
C LYS A 226 16.80 6.75 -18.50
N MET A 227 16.37 7.35 -19.60
CA MET A 227 15.28 8.33 -19.62
C MET A 227 13.97 7.68 -19.19
N GLU A 228 13.60 6.55 -19.76
CA GLU A 228 12.37 5.84 -19.42
C GLU A 228 12.35 5.41 -17.95
N ASN A 229 13.45 4.84 -17.46
CA ASN A 229 13.59 4.46 -16.05
C ASN A 229 13.44 5.66 -15.10
N ALA A 230 13.99 6.82 -15.47
CA ALA A 230 13.84 8.04 -14.67
C ALA A 230 12.39 8.54 -14.66
N ILE A 231 11.70 8.51 -15.79
CA ILE A 231 10.28 8.87 -15.89
C ILE A 231 9.44 7.93 -15.02
N LEU A 232 9.60 6.63 -15.17
CA LEU A 232 8.82 5.62 -14.42
C LEU A 232 9.09 5.70 -12.91
N LYS A 233 10.32 6.00 -12.52
CA LYS A 233 10.67 6.27 -11.13
C LYS A 233 9.93 7.49 -10.58
N SER A 234 9.92 8.60 -11.32
CA SER A 234 9.21 9.82 -10.92
C SER A 234 7.69 9.61 -10.84
N VAL A 235 7.11 8.80 -11.74
CA VAL A 235 5.69 8.42 -11.69
C VAL A 235 5.40 7.67 -10.39
N LYS A 236 6.22 6.69 -10.06
CA LYS A 236 6.05 5.90 -8.84
C LYS A 236 6.18 6.76 -7.57
N GLU A 237 7.17 7.66 -7.52
CA GLU A 237 7.36 8.57 -6.38
C GLU A 237 6.14 9.49 -6.18
N GLU A 238 5.50 9.94 -7.27
CA GLU A 238 4.28 10.75 -7.21
C GLU A 238 3.08 9.93 -6.74
N GLU A 239 2.91 8.70 -7.23
CA GLU A 239 1.86 7.77 -6.77
C GLU A 239 1.98 7.47 -5.28
N ASP A 240 3.20 7.18 -4.80
CA ASP A 240 3.50 6.92 -3.39
C ASP A 240 3.19 8.17 -2.53
N ARG A 241 3.52 9.37 -3.02
CA ARG A 241 3.20 10.64 -2.35
C ARG A 241 1.70 10.88 -2.22
N ILE A 242 0.94 10.58 -3.29
CA ILE A 242 -0.52 10.71 -3.28
C ILE A 242 -1.14 9.71 -2.30
N ALA A 243 -0.68 8.46 -2.32
CA ALA A 243 -1.16 7.41 -1.43
C ALA A 243 -0.90 7.75 0.05
N GLU A 244 0.30 8.25 0.38
CA GLU A 244 0.65 8.68 1.74
C GLU A 244 -0.19 9.87 2.20
N LYS A 245 -0.41 10.86 1.33
CA LYS A 245 -1.29 11.99 1.65
C LYS A 245 -2.70 11.53 2.00
N LYS A 246 -3.26 10.61 1.21
CA LYS A 246 -4.59 10.04 1.44
C LYS A 246 -4.64 9.28 2.77
N ARG A 247 -3.61 8.47 3.07
CA ARG A 247 -3.50 7.73 4.32
C ARG A 247 -3.48 8.66 5.54
N LEU A 248 -2.72 9.76 5.46
CA LEU A 248 -2.64 10.76 6.53
C LEU A 248 -3.97 11.49 6.73
N GLU A 249 -4.72 11.76 5.66
CA GLU A 249 -6.03 12.40 5.75
C GLU A 249 -7.06 11.48 6.40
N GLU A 250 -7.13 10.22 5.98
CA GLU A 250 -7.97 9.19 6.60
C GLU A 250 -7.62 8.98 8.09
N GLN A 251 -6.33 9.02 8.44
CA GLN A 251 -5.90 8.95 9.83
C GLN A 251 -6.36 10.17 10.65
N ARG A 252 -6.25 11.37 10.10
CA ARG A 252 -6.73 12.60 10.76
C ARG A 252 -8.24 12.59 11.00
N GLU A 253 -9.02 12.13 10.02
CA GLU A 253 -10.46 11.99 10.15
C GLU A 253 -10.81 10.97 11.25
N ARG A 254 -10.13 9.83 11.28
CA ARG A 254 -10.28 8.82 12.34
C ARG A 254 -9.95 9.38 13.70
N ASP A 255 -8.82 10.06 13.87
CA ASP A 255 -8.40 10.67 15.13
C ASP A 255 -9.40 11.75 15.58
N SER A 256 -9.92 12.54 14.67
CA SER A 256 -10.97 13.54 14.95
C SER A 256 -12.25 12.88 15.43
N ALA A 257 -12.68 11.79 14.79
CA ALA A 257 -13.84 11.02 15.22
C ALA A 257 -13.66 10.40 16.61
N LEU A 258 -12.47 9.89 16.92
CA LEU A 258 -12.13 9.30 18.20
C LEU A 258 -12.02 10.35 19.32
N ASN A 259 -11.61 11.58 19.03
CA ASN A 259 -11.47 12.66 20.01
C ASN A 259 -12.82 13.06 20.66
N LYS A 260 -13.94 12.75 20.02
CA LYS A 260 -15.25 12.89 20.64
C LYS A 260 -15.40 12.07 21.91
N TYR A 261 -14.66 10.93 22.05
CA TYR A 261 -14.72 10.03 23.18
C TYR A 261 -13.57 10.25 24.18
N ASN A 262 -13.13 11.49 24.35
CA ASN A 262 -12.18 11.80 25.42
C ASN A 262 -12.87 11.78 26.79
N ALA A 263 -12.11 11.43 27.84
CA ALA A 263 -12.63 11.38 29.19
C ALA A 263 -13.34 12.71 29.59
N GLY A 264 -14.53 12.60 30.20
CA GLY A 264 -15.36 13.72 30.59
C GLY A 264 -16.36 14.17 29.50
N THR A 265 -16.25 13.72 28.26
CA THR A 265 -17.25 14.02 27.21
C THR A 265 -18.55 13.26 27.43
N SER A 266 -19.66 13.80 26.93
CA SER A 266 -20.99 13.17 27.08
C SER A 266 -21.54 12.73 25.72
N HIS A 267 -22.11 11.52 25.68
CA HIS A 267 -22.71 10.92 24.49
C HIS A 267 -24.07 10.32 24.80
N THR A 268 -24.99 10.43 23.86
CA THR A 268 -26.28 9.72 23.94
C THR A 268 -26.15 8.37 23.22
N PHE A 269 -26.45 7.27 23.93
CA PHE A 269 -26.36 5.92 23.40
C PHE A 269 -27.38 5.02 24.09
N GLY A 270 -28.19 4.32 23.30
CA GLY A 270 -29.35 3.57 23.81
C GLY A 270 -30.50 4.46 24.26
N THR A 271 -31.60 3.85 24.61
CA THR A 271 -32.83 4.51 25.08
C THR A 271 -33.40 3.79 26.28
N TYR A 272 -33.98 4.54 27.24
CA TYR A 272 -34.59 3.91 28.39
C TYR A 272 -35.88 4.67 28.79
N ASN A 273 -36.75 4.02 29.55
CA ASN A 273 -37.98 4.61 30.06
C ASN A 273 -37.72 5.88 30.87
N HIS A 274 -38.49 6.92 30.61
CA HIS A 274 -38.41 8.17 31.31
C HIS A 274 -39.83 8.69 31.70
N GLY A 275 -40.56 7.83 32.39
CA GLY A 275 -42.00 8.01 32.64
C GLY A 275 -42.82 7.44 31.48
N ILE A 276 -43.67 8.26 30.89
CA ILE A 276 -44.51 7.90 29.73
C ILE A 276 -43.75 7.97 28.40
N MET A 277 -42.50 8.44 28.38
CA MET A 277 -41.69 8.58 27.17
C MET A 277 -40.35 7.86 27.31
N THR A 278 -39.85 7.31 26.19
CA THR A 278 -38.49 6.79 26.07
C THR A 278 -37.56 7.94 25.69
N LYS A 279 -36.46 8.09 26.39
CA LYS A 279 -35.41 9.07 26.04
C LYS A 279 -34.06 8.38 25.81
N GLY A 280 -33.18 9.04 25.06
CA GLY A 280 -31.79 8.65 24.96
C GLY A 280 -31.13 8.65 26.33
N ILE A 281 -30.28 7.67 26.56
CA ILE A 281 -29.45 7.59 27.75
C ILE A 281 -28.19 8.40 27.50
N ASP A 282 -27.96 9.43 28.35
CA ASP A 282 -26.71 10.18 28.32
C ASP A 282 -25.65 9.45 29.13
N TRP A 283 -24.46 9.31 28.54
CA TRP A 283 -23.29 8.66 29.12
C TRP A 283 -22.12 9.62 29.22
N ILE A 284 -21.29 9.46 30.22
CA ILE A 284 -20.03 10.15 30.40
C ILE A 284 -18.91 9.16 30.09
N VAL A 285 -17.94 9.58 29.28
CA VAL A 285 -16.73 8.80 29.01
C VAL A 285 -15.82 8.89 30.22
N LEU A 286 -15.52 7.74 30.84
CA LEU A 286 -14.56 7.65 31.94
C LEU A 286 -13.14 7.44 31.44
N GLU A 287 -12.96 6.61 30.42
CA GLU A 287 -11.67 6.24 29.83
C GLU A 287 -11.84 5.96 28.34
N ARG A 288 -10.86 6.34 27.53
CA ARG A 288 -10.66 5.86 26.16
C ARG A 288 -9.34 5.07 26.11
N ASN A 289 -9.40 3.88 25.54
CA ASN A 289 -8.24 3.03 25.30
C ASN A 289 -8.26 2.55 23.85
N GLY A 290 -7.47 3.21 23.00
CA GLY A 290 -7.45 2.98 21.56
C GLY A 290 -8.84 3.22 20.93
N ASN A 291 -9.42 2.17 20.35
CA ASN A 291 -10.75 2.17 19.72
C ASN A 291 -11.88 1.74 20.66
N LYS A 292 -11.68 1.83 21.97
CA LYS A 292 -12.69 1.48 22.98
C LYS A 292 -12.91 2.63 23.95
N ALA A 293 -14.15 2.81 24.42
CA ALA A 293 -14.48 3.78 25.46
C ALA A 293 -15.26 3.12 26.58
N LEU A 294 -14.87 3.45 27.83
CA LEU A 294 -15.64 3.11 29.02
C LEU A 294 -16.65 4.25 29.29
N LEU A 295 -17.89 3.91 29.26
CA LEU A 295 -19.02 4.81 29.53
C LEU A 295 -19.65 4.49 30.86
N ILE A 296 -20.07 5.55 31.58
CA ILE A 296 -20.98 5.44 32.74
C ILE A 296 -22.19 6.33 32.47
N SER A 297 -23.40 5.89 32.87
CA SER A 297 -24.58 6.74 32.70
C SER A 297 -24.41 8.05 33.46
N LYS A 298 -24.81 9.17 32.82
CA LYS A 298 -24.75 10.52 33.40
C LYS A 298 -25.62 10.64 34.61
N TYR A 299 -26.76 9.93 34.64
CA TYR A 299 -27.76 9.94 35.67
C TYR A 299 -27.99 8.56 36.28
N ILE A 300 -28.58 8.52 37.48
CA ILE A 300 -29.19 7.31 38.04
C ILE A 300 -30.46 7.06 37.21
N ILE A 301 -30.47 5.96 36.45
CA ILE A 301 -31.49 5.71 35.42
C ILE A 301 -32.73 4.94 35.93
N ASP A 302 -32.55 4.14 36.96
CA ASP A 302 -33.59 3.31 37.54
C ASP A 302 -33.31 3.03 39.01
N ARG A 303 -34.22 2.35 39.69
CA ARG A 303 -34.12 1.84 41.04
C ARG A 303 -34.23 0.34 41.02
N GLN A 304 -33.23 -0.35 41.56
CA GLN A 304 -33.22 -1.80 41.70
C GLN A 304 -32.62 -2.22 43.04
N LYS A 305 -33.11 -3.30 43.64
CA LYS A 305 -32.40 -3.97 44.72
C LYS A 305 -31.08 -4.53 44.15
N PHE A 306 -30.03 -4.62 44.96
CA PHE A 306 -28.81 -5.32 44.54
C PHE A 306 -29.07 -6.81 44.41
N ASN A 307 -29.85 -7.39 45.38
CA ASN A 307 -30.36 -8.74 45.32
C ASN A 307 -31.80 -8.81 45.87
N GLU A 308 -32.59 -9.73 45.33
CA GLU A 308 -33.99 -9.88 45.78
C GLU A 308 -34.12 -10.38 47.21
N ASN A 309 -33.21 -11.24 47.66
CA ASN A 309 -33.20 -11.85 49.00
C ASN A 309 -31.98 -11.37 49.79
N SER A 310 -32.10 -11.24 51.12
CA SER A 310 -31.01 -10.89 52.05
C SER A 310 -30.15 -12.13 52.36
N GLU A 311 -29.79 -12.91 51.36
CA GLU A 311 -28.87 -14.02 51.48
C GLU A 311 -27.44 -13.60 51.18
N TYR A 312 -26.48 -14.49 51.48
CA TYR A 312 -25.11 -14.31 51.06
C TYR A 312 -25.06 -14.09 49.53
N THR A 313 -24.68 -12.92 49.13
CA THR A 313 -24.62 -12.61 47.72
C THR A 313 -23.36 -11.75 47.37
N CYS A 314 -22.92 -11.84 46.13
CA CYS A 314 -21.84 -11.07 45.55
C CYS A 314 -22.27 -10.67 44.14
N TRP A 315 -21.43 -9.84 43.50
CA TRP A 315 -21.74 -9.39 42.12
C TRP A 315 -22.10 -10.55 41.19
N GLU A 316 -21.29 -11.62 41.20
CA GLU A 316 -21.47 -12.78 40.33
C GLU A 316 -22.91 -13.35 40.38
N LYS A 317 -23.50 -13.38 41.55
CA LYS A 317 -24.81 -14.04 41.82
C LYS A 317 -25.98 -13.06 41.97
N SER A 318 -25.73 -11.75 41.90
CA SER A 318 -26.71 -10.72 42.18
C SER A 318 -27.82 -10.63 41.12
N SER A 319 -29.05 -10.38 41.58
CA SER A 319 -30.19 -10.16 40.68
C SER A 319 -30.02 -8.90 39.82
N ILE A 320 -29.37 -7.87 40.34
CA ILE A 320 -29.10 -6.63 39.59
C ILE A 320 -28.16 -6.87 38.40
N ARG A 321 -27.14 -7.73 38.54
CA ARG A 321 -26.27 -8.14 37.44
C ARG A 321 -27.05 -8.85 36.35
N THR A 322 -27.91 -9.79 36.74
CA THR A 322 -28.79 -10.51 35.82
C THR A 322 -29.71 -9.53 35.08
N TRP A 323 -30.36 -8.61 35.81
CA TRP A 323 -31.22 -7.60 35.21
C TRP A 323 -30.47 -6.68 34.22
N LEU A 324 -29.27 -6.21 34.57
CA LEU A 324 -28.44 -5.37 33.70
C LEU A 324 -28.09 -6.06 32.38
N ASN A 325 -27.73 -7.35 32.44
CA ASN A 325 -27.27 -8.12 31.28
C ASN A 325 -28.39 -8.83 30.51
N SER A 326 -29.63 -8.76 31.00
CA SER A 326 -30.82 -9.33 30.33
C SER A 326 -31.86 -8.26 30.02
N THR A 327 -32.68 -7.88 30.99
CA THR A 327 -33.79 -6.95 30.78
C THR A 327 -33.33 -5.58 30.32
N PHE A 328 -32.43 -4.93 31.05
CA PHE A 328 -31.92 -3.61 30.70
C PHE A 328 -31.20 -3.65 29.34
N TYR A 329 -30.25 -4.56 29.15
CA TYR A 329 -29.52 -4.68 27.89
C TYR A 329 -30.45 -4.90 26.69
N ASN A 330 -31.49 -5.71 26.85
CA ASN A 330 -32.38 -6.02 25.73
C ASN A 330 -33.38 -4.91 25.42
N THR A 331 -33.78 -4.12 26.41
CA THR A 331 -34.74 -3.03 26.24
C THR A 331 -34.09 -1.70 25.90
N ALA A 332 -32.88 -1.45 26.40
CA ALA A 332 -32.22 -0.17 26.23
C ALA A 332 -31.46 -0.01 24.89
N PHE A 333 -31.08 -1.09 24.25
CA PHE A 333 -30.22 -1.04 23.07
C PHE A 333 -30.82 -1.80 21.88
N ASN A 334 -30.81 -1.16 20.71
CA ASN A 334 -31.12 -1.81 19.43
C ASN A 334 -29.99 -2.73 18.95
N SER A 335 -30.20 -3.47 17.85
CA SER A 335 -29.22 -4.43 17.33
C SER A 335 -27.88 -3.80 16.94
N GLN A 336 -27.91 -2.59 16.38
CA GLN A 336 -26.70 -1.86 15.96
C GLN A 336 -25.92 -1.35 17.19
N GLU A 337 -26.60 -0.85 18.20
CA GLU A 337 -25.98 -0.45 19.46
C GLU A 337 -25.40 -1.64 20.21
N LYS A 338 -26.15 -2.75 20.25
CA LYS A 338 -25.68 -4.02 20.86
C LYS A 338 -24.41 -4.55 20.24
N SER A 339 -24.20 -4.38 18.94
CA SER A 339 -22.97 -4.81 18.26
C SER A 339 -21.73 -4.03 18.72
N LYS A 340 -21.91 -2.81 19.20
CA LYS A 340 -20.83 -1.99 19.74
C LYS A 340 -20.51 -2.26 21.22
N ILE A 341 -21.45 -2.81 21.99
CA ILE A 341 -21.24 -3.07 23.41
C ILE A 341 -20.35 -4.30 23.59
N LEU A 342 -19.22 -4.10 24.23
CA LEU A 342 -18.21 -5.14 24.41
C LEU A 342 -18.50 -6.00 25.65
N THR A 343 -18.30 -7.31 25.54
CA THR A 343 -18.23 -8.18 26.71
C THR A 343 -16.91 -7.91 27.42
N THR A 344 -16.99 -7.54 28.69
CA THR A 344 -15.87 -7.06 29.50
C THR A 344 -15.56 -8.06 30.61
N SER A 345 -14.29 -8.43 30.75
CA SER A 345 -13.82 -9.18 31.92
C SER A 345 -13.69 -8.23 33.10
N LEU A 346 -14.43 -8.49 34.16
CA LEU A 346 -14.47 -7.69 35.38
C LEU A 346 -13.78 -8.43 36.51
N ARG A 347 -12.75 -7.80 37.09
CA ARG A 347 -12.15 -8.30 38.32
C ARG A 347 -13.00 -7.89 39.51
N ASN A 348 -13.41 -8.84 40.32
CA ASN A 348 -14.22 -8.63 41.53
C ASN A 348 -13.37 -8.77 42.81
N ASN A 349 -12.50 -7.76 43.01
CA ASN A 349 -11.64 -7.70 44.19
C ASN A 349 -12.49 -7.69 45.48
N PRO A 350 -11.97 -8.28 46.60
CA PRO A 350 -12.58 -8.15 47.91
C PRO A 350 -12.71 -6.68 48.33
N ASN A 351 -13.65 -6.43 49.24
CA ASN A 351 -13.79 -5.09 49.84
C ASN A 351 -12.46 -4.63 50.46
N PRO A 352 -11.90 -3.48 50.03
CA PRO A 352 -10.57 -3.07 50.44
C PRO A 352 -10.46 -2.69 51.93
N GLN A 353 -11.58 -2.42 52.62
CA GLN A 353 -11.59 -2.07 54.03
C GLN A 353 -11.94 -3.24 54.96
N HIS A 354 -12.76 -4.16 54.47
CA HIS A 354 -13.34 -5.24 55.28
C HIS A 354 -12.92 -6.66 54.84
N GLY A 355 -12.22 -6.80 53.71
CA GLY A 355 -11.77 -8.09 53.20
C GLY A 355 -12.89 -9.02 52.68
N THR A 356 -14.16 -8.57 52.68
CA THR A 356 -15.30 -9.33 52.24
C THR A 356 -15.18 -9.69 50.78
N SER A 357 -15.29 -10.98 50.43
CA SER A 357 -15.22 -11.45 49.03
C SER A 357 -16.35 -10.87 48.18
N SER A 358 -16.02 -10.39 46.96
CA SER A 358 -17.00 -9.93 45.99
C SER A 358 -17.34 -10.98 44.91
N GLY A 359 -16.96 -12.25 45.16
CA GLY A 359 -17.20 -13.36 44.25
C GLY A 359 -16.09 -13.56 43.22
N ASN A 360 -16.34 -14.44 42.25
CA ASN A 360 -15.45 -14.69 41.16
C ASN A 360 -15.47 -13.56 40.14
N ASP A 361 -14.44 -13.48 39.31
CA ASP A 361 -14.40 -12.58 38.16
C ASP A 361 -15.53 -12.94 37.17
N THR A 362 -16.10 -11.94 36.52
CA THR A 362 -17.25 -12.09 35.63
C THR A 362 -17.00 -11.51 34.24
N TYR A 363 -17.81 -11.96 33.29
CA TYR A 363 -17.86 -11.39 31.93
C TYR A 363 -19.22 -10.75 31.73
N ASP A 364 -19.25 -9.42 31.63
CA ASP A 364 -20.50 -8.66 31.56
C ASP A 364 -20.46 -7.65 30.42
N LYS A 365 -21.62 -7.36 29.83
CA LYS A 365 -21.81 -6.29 28.86
C LYS A 365 -22.12 -4.97 29.55
N ILE A 366 -22.97 -5.04 30.55
CA ILE A 366 -23.38 -3.89 31.37
C ILE A 366 -23.07 -4.23 32.82
N PHE A 367 -22.44 -3.31 33.55
CA PHE A 367 -21.99 -3.54 34.92
C PHE A 367 -22.09 -2.29 35.78
N LEU A 368 -21.93 -2.44 37.08
CA LEU A 368 -21.70 -1.35 38.02
C LEU A 368 -20.20 -1.19 38.27
N LEU A 369 -19.73 0.02 38.58
CA LEU A 369 -18.35 0.21 38.98
C LEU A 369 -18.06 -0.47 40.32
N SER A 370 -16.82 -0.93 40.50
CA SER A 370 -16.28 -1.31 41.81
C SER A 370 -15.80 -0.10 42.59
N THR A 371 -15.51 -0.27 43.86
CA THR A 371 -14.87 0.76 44.69
C THR A 371 -13.51 1.16 44.17
N ASP A 372 -12.74 0.24 43.58
CA ASP A 372 -11.43 0.51 42.99
C ASP A 372 -11.56 1.37 41.72
N GLU A 373 -12.55 1.06 40.87
CA GLU A 373 -12.84 1.82 39.65
C GLU A 373 -13.35 3.22 39.98
N VAL A 374 -14.17 3.39 41.03
CA VAL A 374 -14.58 4.71 41.52
C VAL A 374 -13.33 5.54 41.89
N LYS A 375 -12.42 4.96 42.68
CA LYS A 375 -11.16 5.65 43.05
C LYS A 375 -10.27 5.96 41.83
N LYS A 376 -10.29 5.10 40.82
CA LYS A 376 -9.52 5.32 39.59
C LYS A 376 -10.05 6.51 38.78
N TYR A 377 -11.35 6.58 38.62
CA TYR A 377 -11.96 7.51 37.64
C TYR A 377 -12.47 8.82 38.26
N PHE A 378 -12.73 8.87 39.55
CA PHE A 378 -13.19 10.06 40.24
C PHE A 378 -12.17 10.54 41.29
N LYS A 379 -11.84 11.81 41.27
CA LYS A 379 -10.80 12.38 42.14
C LYS A 379 -11.37 12.98 43.42
N ALA A 380 -12.64 13.32 43.44
CA ALA A 380 -13.32 13.94 44.56
C ALA A 380 -14.76 13.46 44.68
N ASP A 381 -15.34 13.53 45.89
CA ASP A 381 -16.70 13.07 46.18
C ASP A 381 -17.77 13.83 45.38
N ASN A 382 -17.52 15.08 45.03
CA ASN A 382 -18.47 15.86 44.22
C ASN A 382 -18.59 15.32 42.78
N GLU A 383 -17.57 14.61 42.25
CA GLU A 383 -17.59 14.00 40.91
C GLU A 383 -18.42 12.71 40.89
N THR A 384 -18.53 12.01 42.03
CA THR A 384 -19.34 10.80 42.19
C THR A 384 -20.79 11.05 42.43
N ARG A 385 -21.15 12.28 42.87
CA ARG A 385 -22.57 12.70 43.04
C ARG A 385 -23.33 12.50 41.71
N CYS A 386 -24.50 11.90 41.81
CA CYS A 386 -25.27 11.60 40.63
C CYS A 386 -26.74 11.95 40.82
N GLN A 387 -27.27 12.71 39.88
CA GLN A 387 -28.68 13.07 39.88
C GLN A 387 -29.57 11.91 39.46
N VAL A 388 -30.73 11.82 40.06
CA VAL A 388 -31.74 10.78 39.80
C VAL A 388 -32.68 11.26 38.69
N THR A 389 -32.91 10.40 37.68
CA THR A 389 -33.94 10.68 36.68
C THR A 389 -35.32 10.69 37.32
N LEU A 390 -36.27 11.39 36.71
CA LEU A 390 -37.66 11.43 37.19
C LEU A 390 -38.28 10.00 37.23
N PHE A 391 -37.93 9.14 36.28
CA PHE A 391 -38.34 7.74 36.25
C PHE A 391 -37.83 6.98 37.47
N ALA A 392 -36.51 7.03 37.73
CA ALA A 392 -35.94 6.36 38.89
C ALA A 392 -36.53 6.87 40.22
N LYS A 393 -36.77 8.18 40.34
CA LYS A 393 -37.42 8.79 41.49
C LYS A 393 -38.85 8.25 41.68
N ASN A 394 -39.64 8.22 40.61
CA ASN A 394 -41.02 7.72 40.66
C ASN A 394 -41.05 6.21 41.01
N ASN A 395 -40.00 5.46 40.65
CA ASN A 395 -39.79 4.07 41.04
C ASN A 395 -39.29 3.89 42.49
N GLY A 396 -39.08 4.98 43.25
CA GLY A 396 -38.71 4.95 44.66
C GLY A 396 -37.22 5.06 44.94
N ALA A 397 -36.38 5.46 43.97
CA ALA A 397 -35.00 5.84 44.26
C ALA A 397 -34.97 7.10 45.16
N TYR A 398 -34.17 7.03 46.22
CA TYR A 398 -33.98 8.22 47.07
C TYR A 398 -33.32 9.34 46.29
N CYS A 399 -33.78 10.54 46.51
CA CYS A 399 -33.05 11.76 46.12
C CYS A 399 -33.23 12.87 47.16
N ASP A 400 -32.20 13.69 47.33
CA ASP A 400 -32.22 14.89 48.13
C ASP A 400 -33.02 16.02 47.44
N GLY A 401 -33.10 17.19 48.07
CA GLY A 401 -33.77 18.37 47.51
C GLY A 401 -33.15 18.89 46.19
N ALA A 402 -31.90 18.52 45.88
CA ALA A 402 -31.21 18.85 44.65
C ALA A 402 -31.16 17.66 43.64
N TYR A 403 -31.99 16.66 43.87
CA TYR A 403 -32.15 15.45 43.06
C TYR A 403 -30.92 14.53 43.04
N PHE A 404 -29.94 14.60 43.95
CA PHE A 404 -28.83 13.63 44.07
C PHE A 404 -29.30 12.41 44.88
N GLY A 405 -28.90 11.22 44.41
CA GLY A 405 -29.32 9.95 45.01
C GLY A 405 -28.17 9.02 45.36
N TYR A 406 -28.57 7.94 46.05
CA TYR A 406 -27.69 6.80 46.31
C TYR A 406 -27.61 5.90 45.09
N TRP A 407 -26.43 5.30 44.82
CA TRP A 407 -26.32 4.32 43.75
C TRP A 407 -25.34 3.21 44.10
N TRP A 408 -25.72 2.00 43.69
CA TRP A 408 -24.97 0.78 43.98
C TRP A 408 -23.63 0.73 43.26
N LEU A 409 -22.62 0.13 43.98
CA LEU A 409 -21.37 -0.38 43.38
C LEU A 409 -21.41 -1.90 43.41
N ARG A 410 -20.57 -2.58 42.58
CA ARG A 410 -20.55 -4.04 42.53
C ARG A 410 -19.72 -4.70 43.62
N THR A 411 -18.91 -3.97 44.36
CA THR A 411 -18.10 -4.49 45.49
C THR A 411 -18.99 -4.85 46.67
N SER A 412 -18.76 -5.99 47.33
CA SER A 412 -19.46 -6.36 48.54
C SER A 412 -19.18 -5.37 49.68
N GLY A 413 -20.11 -5.22 50.61
CA GLY A 413 -19.99 -4.38 51.81
C GLY A 413 -19.14 -5.04 52.92
N GLN A 414 -19.39 -4.62 54.16
CA GLN A 414 -18.74 -5.20 55.33
C GLN A 414 -19.13 -6.67 55.54
N PHE A 415 -20.38 -7.00 55.32
CA PHE A 415 -20.93 -8.32 55.45
C PHE A 415 -21.36 -8.88 54.08
N ALA A 416 -21.49 -10.20 54.03
CA ALA A 416 -21.84 -10.87 52.78
C ALA A 416 -23.22 -10.53 52.21
N GLN A 417 -24.15 -10.07 53.02
CA GLN A 417 -25.46 -9.55 52.64
C GLN A 417 -25.47 -8.05 52.35
N ASN A 418 -24.33 -7.38 52.29
CA ASN A 418 -24.21 -5.97 52.02
C ASN A 418 -23.47 -5.70 50.70
N ALA A 419 -23.92 -4.70 49.97
CA ALA A 419 -23.22 -4.16 48.80
C ALA A 419 -22.80 -2.71 49.05
N THR A 420 -21.61 -2.33 48.57
CA THR A 420 -21.13 -0.95 48.65
C THR A 420 -21.97 -0.02 47.78
N TYR A 421 -22.01 1.24 48.10
CA TYR A 421 -22.76 2.25 47.37
C TYR A 421 -22.13 3.65 47.48
N ILE A 422 -22.56 4.54 46.66
CA ILE A 422 -22.24 5.97 46.75
C ILE A 422 -23.38 6.74 47.43
N PHE A 423 -23.01 7.55 48.43
CA PHE A 423 -23.96 8.50 49.06
C PHE A 423 -24.44 9.59 48.09
N TYR A 424 -25.61 10.17 48.34
CA TYR A 424 -26.05 11.34 47.61
C TYR A 424 -25.09 12.55 47.71
N THR A 425 -24.24 12.59 48.75
CA THR A 425 -23.17 13.56 48.90
C THR A 425 -21.92 13.24 48.11
N GLY A 426 -21.82 12.01 47.57
CA GLY A 426 -20.70 11.54 46.72
C GLY A 426 -19.70 10.58 47.42
N GLY A 427 -19.72 10.50 48.75
CA GLY A 427 -18.80 9.59 49.47
C GLY A 427 -19.11 8.11 49.21
N VAL A 428 -18.07 7.26 49.25
CA VAL A 428 -18.19 5.80 49.14
C VAL A 428 -18.53 5.21 50.51
N SER A 429 -19.61 4.44 50.62
CA SER A 429 -19.87 3.59 51.77
C SER A 429 -19.23 2.22 51.61
N ALA A 430 -18.06 1.99 52.20
CA ALA A 430 -17.39 0.71 52.19
C ALA A 430 -18.07 -0.33 53.12
N MET A 431 -18.78 0.11 54.14
CA MET A 431 -19.61 -0.77 54.98
C MET A 431 -20.77 -1.38 54.16
N GLY A 432 -21.25 -0.59 53.19
CA GLY A 432 -22.36 -1.00 52.34
C GLY A 432 -23.70 -0.94 53.07
N TYR A 433 -24.73 -1.42 52.37
CA TYR A 433 -26.09 -1.52 52.85
C TYR A 433 -26.66 -2.88 52.46
N ASP A 434 -27.73 -3.33 53.16
CA ASP A 434 -28.39 -4.58 52.87
C ASP A 434 -28.78 -4.65 51.38
N VAL A 435 -28.49 -5.78 50.73
CA VAL A 435 -28.68 -5.97 49.28
C VAL A 435 -30.14 -5.90 48.86
N THR A 436 -31.09 -6.02 49.79
CA THR A 436 -32.54 -5.84 49.52
C THR A 436 -32.98 -4.35 49.61
N GLY A 437 -32.05 -3.43 49.85
CA GLY A 437 -32.37 -2.01 49.98
C GLY A 437 -33.11 -1.46 48.78
N THR A 438 -34.23 -0.75 49.05
CA THR A 438 -35.17 -0.31 48.02
C THR A 438 -35.04 1.16 47.64
N ILE A 439 -34.04 1.89 48.22
CA ILE A 439 -33.85 3.31 47.99
C ILE A 439 -32.68 3.60 47.02
N PHE A 440 -31.96 2.59 46.62
CA PHE A 440 -30.75 2.74 45.83
C PHE A 440 -31.00 2.70 44.33
N GLY A 441 -30.34 3.58 43.64
CA GLY A 441 -30.43 3.68 42.19
C GLY A 441 -29.35 2.87 41.45
N VAL A 442 -29.56 2.78 40.15
CA VAL A 442 -28.68 2.09 39.22
C VAL A 442 -28.01 3.12 38.34
N ARG A 443 -26.66 3.05 38.31
CA ARG A 443 -25.80 3.86 37.45
C ARG A 443 -24.92 2.90 36.64
N PRO A 444 -25.41 2.38 35.50
CA PRO A 444 -24.70 1.38 34.73
C PRO A 444 -23.48 1.92 34.01
N ALA A 445 -22.49 1.04 33.79
CA ALA A 445 -21.32 1.28 33.00
C ALA A 445 -21.15 0.21 31.93
N MET A 446 -20.44 0.51 30.83
CA MET A 446 -20.14 -0.42 29.75
C MET A 446 -18.93 0.02 28.94
N TRP A 447 -18.22 -0.93 28.34
CA TRP A 447 -17.26 -0.66 27.29
C TRP A 447 -17.93 -0.77 25.93
N ILE A 448 -17.65 0.20 25.06
CA ILE A 448 -18.09 0.16 23.67
C ILE A 448 -16.93 0.16 22.70
N SER A 449 -17.09 -0.45 21.52
CA SER A 449 -16.21 -0.26 20.35
C SER A 449 -16.52 1.09 19.70
N LEU A 450 -15.48 1.75 19.23
CA LEU A 450 -15.55 3.00 18.47
C LEU A 450 -15.35 2.76 16.95
N ASP A 451 -15.22 1.48 16.57
CA ASP A 451 -15.16 1.04 15.17
C ASP A 451 -16.54 1.06 14.51
#